data_3a342397a68bb7ac393c4cbbc8dcc568
#
_entry.id   3a342397a68bb7ac393c4cbbc8dcc568
#
_cell.length_a   1.000
_cell.length_b   1.000
_cell.length_c   1.000
_cell.angle_alpha   90.00
_cell.angle_beta   90.00
_cell.angle_gamma   90.00
#
_symmetry.space_group_name_H-M   'P 1'
#
loop_
_entity.id
_entity.type
_entity.pdbx_description
1 polymer ?
#
loop_
_entity_poly.entity_id
_entity_poly.type
_entity_poly.pdbx_seq_one_letter_code
_entity_poly.pdbx_strand_id
1 'polypeptide(L)'
;CASSGFNALKFLDNAKREKITWYSGVPTMHQAILMRADKNLETAKQLNLRFLRSSSASLPPAVFEKLNDVFNCPVIEAYGMTEATHQMTSNPLPPKSQKPGFVGIPAGPEVCIMDTNNKILNQGEEGEVCIKGENVTSGYENNPDANKNSFSNGWFRTGDQGYFDKDGYLKISGRLKEIINKGGEKISPLEVDNILMDHPNIEQAVCFGYEDKMLGEDIATAIIIKEGMKCTED
;
A
#
# COMPACT_ATOMS: atom_id res chain seq x y z
N CYS A 1 -6.15 20.88 -9.31
CA CYS A 1 -5.00 21.78 -9.57
C CYS A 1 -3.91 20.99 -10.28
N ALA A 2 -3.44 21.46 -11.41
CA ALA A 2 -2.27 20.94 -12.08
C ALA A 2 -1.03 21.67 -11.58
N SER A 3 0.01 20.96 -11.20
CA SER A 3 1.31 21.52 -10.84
C SER A 3 2.38 20.97 -11.76
N SER A 4 3.53 21.64 -11.84
CA SER A 4 4.69 21.17 -12.61
C SER A 4 5.40 19.97 -12.00
N GLY A 5 4.81 19.35 -10.97
CA GLY A 5 5.33 18.20 -10.23
C GLY A 5 5.14 18.38 -8.73
N PHE A 6 5.44 17.33 -7.98
CA PHE A 6 5.37 17.35 -6.52
C PHE A 6 6.55 18.13 -5.92
N ASN A 7 6.23 19.03 -4.99
CA ASN A 7 7.21 19.76 -4.20
C ASN A 7 6.71 19.92 -2.76
N ALA A 8 7.28 19.14 -1.85
CA ALA A 8 6.88 19.14 -0.43
C ALA A 8 7.07 20.50 0.26
N LEU A 9 8.07 21.30 -0.16
CA LEU A 9 8.32 22.62 0.42
C LEU A 9 7.20 23.61 0.13
N LYS A 10 6.55 23.48 -1.02
CA LYS A 10 5.49 24.39 -1.48
C LYS A 10 4.08 23.81 -1.28
N PHE A 11 3.98 22.56 -0.83
CA PHE A 11 2.70 21.85 -0.79
C PHE A 11 1.67 22.57 0.09
N LEU A 12 2.01 22.89 1.34
CA LEU A 12 1.06 23.49 2.30
C LEU A 12 0.60 24.87 1.83
N ASP A 13 1.52 25.71 1.33
CA ASP A 13 1.19 27.05 0.82
C ASP A 13 0.30 26.95 -0.41
N ASN A 14 0.62 26.06 -1.34
CA ASN A 14 -0.18 25.83 -2.53
C ASN A 14 -1.56 25.29 -2.15
N ALA A 15 -1.63 24.30 -1.26
CA ALA A 15 -2.88 23.72 -0.78
C ALA A 15 -3.81 24.78 -0.17
N LYS A 16 -3.25 25.66 0.65
CA LYS A 16 -3.98 26.78 1.26
C LYS A 16 -4.43 27.81 0.21
N ARG A 17 -3.54 28.22 -0.69
CA ARG A 17 -3.84 29.19 -1.76
C ARG A 17 -4.96 28.69 -2.68
N GLU A 18 -4.86 27.43 -3.12
CA GLU A 18 -5.80 26.81 -4.06
C GLU A 18 -7.06 26.28 -3.35
N LYS A 19 -7.13 26.36 -2.02
CA LYS A 19 -8.25 25.88 -1.20
C LYS A 19 -8.65 24.43 -1.54
N ILE A 20 -7.65 23.57 -1.66
CA ILE A 20 -7.91 22.15 -1.98
C ILE A 20 -8.75 21.52 -0.88
N THR A 21 -9.60 20.57 -1.26
CA THR A 21 -10.49 19.87 -0.33
C THR A 21 -10.09 18.39 -0.13
N TRP A 22 -9.15 17.89 -0.90
CA TRP A 22 -8.54 16.57 -0.77
C TRP A 22 -7.29 16.50 -1.65
N TYR A 23 -6.41 15.54 -1.36
CA TYR A 23 -5.32 15.19 -2.27
C TYR A 23 -5.04 13.69 -2.24
N SER A 24 -4.43 13.19 -3.30
CA SER A 24 -3.92 11.82 -3.40
C SER A 24 -2.40 11.86 -3.55
N GLY A 25 -1.72 10.97 -2.86
CA GLY A 25 -0.27 10.82 -2.92
C GLY A 25 0.16 9.38 -2.73
N VAL A 26 1.45 9.14 -2.92
CA VAL A 26 2.11 7.89 -2.55
C VAL A 26 2.75 8.04 -1.16
N PRO A 27 3.07 6.94 -0.44
CA PRO A 27 3.59 7.04 0.93
C PRO A 27 4.80 7.97 1.10
N THR A 28 5.75 7.95 0.17
CA THR A 28 6.91 8.85 0.20
C THR A 28 6.55 10.33 0.08
N MET A 29 5.50 10.66 -0.67
CA MET A 29 4.97 12.03 -0.73
C MET A 29 4.33 12.44 0.59
N HIS A 30 3.54 11.54 1.20
CA HIS A 30 2.94 11.79 2.51
C HIS A 30 3.99 12.02 3.59
N GLN A 31 5.03 11.19 3.64
CA GLN A 31 6.15 11.37 4.58
C GLN A 31 6.85 12.72 4.39
N ALA A 32 7.16 13.09 3.14
CA ALA A 32 7.79 14.37 2.84
C ALA A 32 6.89 15.58 3.22
N ILE A 33 5.57 15.45 3.09
CA ILE A 33 4.61 16.45 3.53
C ILE A 33 4.59 16.54 5.07
N LEU A 34 4.56 15.40 5.77
CA LEU A 34 4.57 15.34 7.24
C LEU A 34 5.82 15.99 7.83
N MET A 35 7.01 15.74 7.27
CA MET A 35 8.25 16.40 7.69
C MET A 35 8.19 17.94 7.61
N ARG A 36 7.37 18.48 6.70
CA ARG A 36 7.12 19.92 6.58
C ARG A 36 5.99 20.39 7.47
N ALA A 37 4.95 19.58 7.60
CA ALA A 37 3.82 19.88 8.46
C ALA A 37 4.22 20.00 9.94
N ASP A 38 5.17 19.20 10.41
CA ASP A 38 5.72 19.28 11.77
C ASP A 38 6.27 20.68 12.11
N LYS A 39 6.81 21.37 11.11
CA LYS A 39 7.32 22.75 11.26
C LYS A 39 6.27 23.84 10.96
N ASN A 40 5.10 23.44 10.47
CA ASN A 40 4.03 24.35 10.00
C ASN A 40 2.64 23.81 10.41
N LEU A 41 2.51 23.30 11.64
CA LEU A 41 1.30 22.64 12.14
C LEU A 41 0.05 23.52 12.02
N GLU A 42 0.17 24.81 12.32
CA GLU A 42 -0.95 25.74 12.20
C GLU A 42 -1.46 25.85 10.75
N THR A 43 -0.56 25.88 9.77
CA THR A 43 -0.95 25.90 8.36
C THR A 43 -1.59 24.58 7.95
N ALA A 44 -1.03 23.44 8.38
CA ALA A 44 -1.57 22.13 8.08
C ALA A 44 -2.99 21.95 8.66
N LYS A 45 -3.21 22.33 9.92
CA LYS A 45 -4.53 22.29 10.59
C LYS A 45 -5.57 23.24 9.99
N GLN A 46 -5.13 24.33 9.35
CA GLN A 46 -6.02 25.27 8.66
C GLN A 46 -6.49 24.78 7.29
N LEU A 47 -5.90 23.69 6.76
CA LEU A 47 -6.40 23.10 5.52
C LEU A 47 -7.73 22.38 5.81
N ASN A 48 -8.77 22.80 5.09
CA ASN A 48 -10.10 22.21 5.25
C ASN A 48 -10.25 20.96 4.35
N LEU A 49 -9.45 19.93 4.65
CA LEU A 49 -9.44 18.70 3.88
C LEU A 49 -10.60 17.78 4.29
N ARG A 50 -11.28 17.23 3.31
CA ARG A 50 -12.34 16.24 3.49
C ARG A 50 -11.76 14.86 3.74
N PHE A 51 -10.64 14.53 3.10
CA PHE A 51 -9.89 13.28 3.26
C PHE A 51 -8.53 13.39 2.55
N LEU A 52 -7.62 12.49 2.91
CA LEU A 52 -6.37 12.18 2.21
C LEU A 52 -6.46 10.79 1.60
N ARG A 53 -5.88 10.60 0.42
CA ARG A 53 -5.83 9.30 -0.24
C ARG A 53 -4.38 8.86 -0.46
N SER A 54 -4.04 7.67 0.02
CA SER A 54 -2.78 6.99 -0.27
C SER A 54 -3.02 5.82 -1.20
N SER A 55 -2.14 5.63 -2.16
CA SER A 55 -2.21 4.52 -3.12
C SER A 55 -0.84 4.24 -3.72
N SER A 56 -0.73 3.19 -4.54
CA SER A 56 0.44 2.76 -5.32
C SER A 56 1.55 2.06 -4.52
N ALA A 57 1.54 2.13 -3.21
CA ALA A 57 2.38 1.36 -2.30
C ALA A 57 1.67 1.25 -0.94
N SER A 58 2.11 0.31 -0.10
CA SER A 58 1.60 0.17 1.26
C SER A 58 1.93 1.41 2.08
N LEU A 59 0.93 1.93 2.81
CA LEU A 59 1.12 3.05 3.74
C LEU A 59 1.44 2.48 5.12
N PRO A 60 2.62 2.76 5.70
CA PRO A 60 2.92 2.31 7.05
C PRO A 60 1.86 2.82 8.05
N PRO A 61 1.35 1.97 8.95
CA PRO A 61 0.32 2.38 9.93
C PRO A 61 0.68 3.63 10.72
N ALA A 62 1.94 3.77 11.15
CA ALA A 62 2.42 4.95 11.85
C ALA A 62 2.30 6.24 11.00
N VAL A 63 2.50 6.16 9.69
CA VAL A 63 2.33 7.29 8.78
C VAL A 63 0.84 7.61 8.60
N PHE A 64 -0.02 6.59 8.51
CA PHE A 64 -1.46 6.75 8.46
C PHE A 64 -1.99 7.53 9.67
N GLU A 65 -1.64 7.09 10.89
CA GLU A 65 -2.04 7.72 12.14
C GLU A 65 -1.56 9.18 12.19
N LYS A 66 -0.29 9.41 11.88
CA LYS A 66 0.28 10.77 11.88
C LYS A 66 -0.39 11.70 10.88
N LEU A 67 -0.76 11.21 9.70
CA LEU A 67 -1.53 11.99 8.71
C LEU A 67 -2.90 12.39 9.26
N ASN A 68 -3.59 11.45 9.89
CA ASN A 68 -4.90 11.68 10.49
C ASN A 68 -4.83 12.78 11.58
N ASP A 69 -3.83 12.66 12.47
CA ASP A 69 -3.63 13.62 13.58
C ASP A 69 -3.25 15.01 13.08
N VAL A 70 -2.33 15.11 12.12
CA VAL A 70 -1.82 16.39 11.62
C VAL A 70 -2.88 17.14 10.82
N PHE A 71 -3.62 16.45 9.95
CA PHE A 71 -4.60 17.09 9.07
C PHE A 71 -6.03 17.04 9.59
N ASN A 72 -6.28 16.30 10.67
CA ASN A 72 -7.60 16.13 11.27
C ASN A 72 -8.68 15.76 10.25
N CYS A 73 -8.39 14.84 9.37
CA CYS A 73 -9.30 14.36 8.35
C CYS A 73 -9.05 12.87 8.05
N PRO A 74 -10.06 12.13 7.55
CA PRO A 74 -9.91 10.72 7.23
C PRO A 74 -8.77 10.46 6.25
N VAL A 75 -7.98 9.43 6.53
CA VAL A 75 -6.98 8.89 5.60
C VAL A 75 -7.57 7.65 4.94
N ILE A 76 -7.45 7.55 3.63
CA ILE A 76 -8.00 6.47 2.82
C ILE A 76 -6.86 5.79 2.09
N GLU A 77 -6.60 4.54 2.45
CA GLU A 77 -5.77 3.68 1.61
C GLU A 77 -6.60 3.06 0.49
N ALA A 78 -6.03 2.99 -0.69
CA ALA A 78 -6.65 2.38 -1.86
C ALA A 78 -5.62 1.55 -2.62
N TYR A 79 -6.08 0.43 -3.16
CA TYR A 79 -5.30 -0.49 -3.96
C TYR A 79 -5.82 -0.53 -5.38
N GLY A 80 -4.89 -0.58 -6.32
CA GLY A 80 -5.21 -0.63 -7.72
C GLY A 80 -3.97 -0.86 -8.58
N MET A 81 -4.23 -1.17 -9.84
CA MET A 81 -3.22 -1.41 -10.85
C MET A 81 -3.72 -0.94 -12.22
N THR A 82 -2.81 -0.79 -13.16
CA THR A 82 -3.11 -0.35 -14.53
C THR A 82 -4.11 -1.28 -15.20
N GLU A 83 -4.00 -2.57 -14.97
CA GLU A 83 -4.87 -3.61 -15.53
C GLU A 83 -6.32 -3.53 -15.03
N ALA A 84 -6.58 -2.77 -13.99
CA ALA A 84 -7.93 -2.52 -13.45
C ALA A 84 -8.39 -1.06 -13.62
N THR A 85 -7.85 -0.33 -14.57
CA THR A 85 -8.15 1.10 -14.76
C THR A 85 -7.97 1.86 -13.42
N HIS A 86 -6.91 1.50 -12.71
CA HIS A 86 -6.43 1.99 -11.45
C HIS A 86 -7.10 1.41 -10.21
N GLN A 87 -8.40 1.62 -9.93
CA GLN A 87 -8.98 1.33 -8.61
C GLN A 87 -9.62 -0.05 -8.53
N MET A 88 -9.23 -0.81 -7.51
CA MET A 88 -9.78 -2.13 -7.19
C MET A 88 -10.46 -2.15 -5.84
N THR A 89 -9.77 -1.65 -4.79
CA THR A 89 -10.35 -1.50 -3.45
C THR A 89 -10.03 -0.12 -2.89
N SER A 90 -10.80 0.30 -1.90
CA SER A 90 -10.58 1.55 -1.18
C SER A 90 -11.13 1.46 0.23
N ASN A 91 -10.44 2.02 1.21
CA ASN A 91 -11.09 2.35 2.47
C ASN A 91 -12.28 3.25 2.21
N PRO A 92 -13.43 3.00 2.85
CA PRO A 92 -14.63 3.80 2.66
C PRO A 92 -14.48 5.16 3.36
N LEU A 93 -15.30 6.12 2.93
CA LEU A 93 -15.45 7.40 3.65
C LEU A 93 -16.32 7.21 4.90
N PRO A 94 -16.20 8.10 5.90
CA PRO A 94 -17.13 8.14 7.02
C PRO A 94 -18.60 8.13 6.55
N PRO A 95 -19.54 7.52 7.29
CA PRO A 95 -19.39 7.02 8.67
C PRO A 95 -18.75 5.63 8.82
N LYS A 96 -18.37 4.96 7.72
CA LYS A 96 -17.66 3.68 7.81
C LYS A 96 -16.23 3.90 8.30
N SER A 97 -15.65 2.90 8.96
CA SER A 97 -14.29 2.97 9.51
C SER A 97 -13.24 2.86 8.42
N GLN A 98 -12.15 3.58 8.57
CA GLN A 98 -10.90 3.37 7.84
C GLN A 98 -10.00 2.48 8.69
N LYS A 99 -9.34 1.49 8.07
CA LYS A 99 -8.45 0.55 8.77
C LYS A 99 -7.01 0.76 8.30
N PRO A 100 -6.09 1.22 9.17
CA PRO A 100 -4.67 1.31 8.85
C PRO A 100 -4.10 -0.04 8.43
N GLY A 101 -3.29 -0.06 7.36
CA GLY A 101 -2.67 -1.28 6.83
C GLY A 101 -3.62 -2.19 6.05
N PHE A 102 -4.86 -1.76 5.82
CA PHE A 102 -5.82 -2.41 4.95
C PHE A 102 -6.18 -1.50 3.78
N VAL A 103 -6.23 -2.07 2.60
CA VAL A 103 -6.56 -1.32 1.38
C VAL A 103 -8.07 -1.20 1.11
N GLY A 104 -8.88 -1.54 2.10
CA GLY A 104 -10.32 -1.32 2.13
C GLY A 104 -11.16 -2.43 1.52
N ILE A 105 -12.34 -2.07 1.07
CA ILE A 105 -13.35 -2.97 0.49
C ILE A 105 -13.36 -2.84 -1.04
N PRO A 106 -13.89 -3.82 -1.80
CA PRO A 106 -14.04 -3.71 -3.26
C PRO A 106 -14.75 -2.42 -3.67
N ALA A 107 -14.17 -1.71 -4.64
CA ALA A 107 -14.61 -0.37 -5.07
C ALA A 107 -14.45 -0.17 -6.59
N GLY A 108 -14.97 -1.09 -7.34
CA GLY A 108 -14.95 -1.18 -8.80
C GLY A 108 -15.24 -2.61 -9.22
N PRO A 109 -14.21 -3.45 -9.42
CA PRO A 109 -14.40 -4.85 -9.77
C PRO A 109 -14.87 -5.68 -8.58
N GLU A 110 -15.32 -6.89 -8.86
CA GLU A 110 -15.34 -7.98 -7.90
C GLU A 110 -13.90 -8.34 -7.52
N VAL A 111 -13.68 -8.66 -6.23
CA VAL A 111 -12.38 -9.07 -5.71
C VAL A 111 -12.55 -10.35 -4.91
N CYS A 112 -11.70 -11.34 -5.14
CA CYS A 112 -11.66 -12.56 -4.36
C CYS A 112 -10.21 -12.98 -4.07
N ILE A 113 -10.05 -13.93 -3.16
CA ILE A 113 -8.76 -14.57 -2.87
C ILE A 113 -8.82 -15.99 -3.44
N MET A 114 -7.77 -16.40 -4.15
CA MET A 114 -7.68 -17.74 -4.74
C MET A 114 -6.41 -18.47 -4.31
N ASP A 115 -6.53 -19.78 -4.19
CA ASP A 115 -5.39 -20.68 -4.04
C ASP A 115 -4.69 -20.96 -5.40
N THR A 116 -3.66 -21.78 -5.36
CA THR A 116 -2.91 -22.21 -6.55
C THR A 116 -3.72 -23.14 -7.48
N ASN A 117 -4.84 -23.71 -6.99
CA ASN A 117 -5.74 -24.58 -7.75
C ASN A 117 -6.94 -23.78 -8.31
N ASN A 118 -6.92 -22.46 -8.23
CA ASN A 118 -8.00 -21.56 -8.65
C ASN A 118 -9.32 -21.72 -7.88
N LYS A 119 -9.25 -22.22 -6.64
CA LYS A 119 -10.39 -22.26 -5.72
C LYS A 119 -10.46 -20.93 -4.97
N ILE A 120 -11.65 -20.34 -4.94
CA ILE A 120 -11.92 -19.16 -4.11
C ILE A 120 -11.86 -19.56 -2.64
N LEU A 121 -11.09 -18.83 -1.87
CA LEU A 121 -10.87 -19.01 -0.44
C LEU A 121 -11.89 -18.25 0.39
N ASN A 122 -12.08 -18.68 1.66
CA ASN A 122 -12.95 -18.00 2.61
C ASN A 122 -12.24 -16.78 3.24
N GLN A 123 -13.02 -15.96 3.95
CA GLN A 123 -12.47 -14.88 4.77
C GLN A 123 -11.44 -15.39 5.79
N GLY A 124 -10.34 -14.69 5.93
CA GLY A 124 -9.22 -15.03 6.79
C GLY A 124 -8.21 -15.99 6.18
N GLU A 125 -8.54 -16.65 5.06
CA GLU A 125 -7.58 -17.50 4.33
C GLU A 125 -6.76 -16.63 3.36
N GLU A 126 -5.45 -16.85 3.36
CA GLU A 126 -4.51 -16.10 2.54
C GLU A 126 -4.26 -16.79 1.19
N GLY A 127 -4.20 -15.99 0.13
CA GLY A 127 -3.94 -16.46 -1.22
C GLY A 127 -3.71 -15.31 -2.18
N GLU A 128 -3.80 -15.57 -3.47
CA GLU A 128 -3.65 -14.54 -4.48
C GLU A 128 -4.92 -13.70 -4.63
N VAL A 129 -4.74 -12.39 -4.65
CA VAL A 129 -5.83 -11.45 -4.95
C VAL A 129 -6.18 -11.56 -6.42
N CYS A 130 -7.46 -11.80 -6.71
CA CYS A 130 -7.97 -11.92 -8.07
C CYS A 130 -9.14 -10.95 -8.27
N ILE A 131 -9.26 -10.40 -9.48
CA ILE A 131 -10.27 -9.38 -9.80
C ILE A 131 -11.05 -9.75 -11.05
N LYS A 132 -12.29 -9.28 -11.11
CA LYS A 132 -13.18 -9.44 -12.26
C LYS A 132 -14.13 -8.26 -12.35
N GLY A 133 -14.25 -7.66 -13.52
CA GLY A 133 -15.16 -6.52 -13.72
C GLY A 133 -14.95 -5.83 -15.07
N GLU A 134 -15.82 -4.89 -15.39
CA GLU A 134 -15.77 -4.13 -16.64
C GLU A 134 -14.55 -3.20 -16.74
N ASN A 135 -13.98 -2.82 -15.61
CA ASN A 135 -12.78 -1.99 -15.53
C ASN A 135 -11.48 -2.81 -15.60
N VAL A 136 -11.56 -4.14 -15.64
CA VAL A 136 -10.41 -5.04 -15.75
C VAL A 136 -10.06 -5.23 -17.23
N THR A 137 -8.76 -5.18 -17.54
CA THR A 137 -8.26 -5.39 -18.90
C THR A 137 -8.74 -6.72 -19.48
N SER A 138 -8.97 -6.77 -20.78
CA SER A 138 -9.24 -8.02 -21.48
C SER A 138 -7.97 -8.80 -21.84
N GLY A 139 -6.80 -8.23 -21.59
CA GLY A 139 -5.49 -8.85 -21.79
C GLY A 139 -4.41 -7.87 -22.25
N TYR A 140 -3.19 -8.37 -22.25
CA TYR A 140 -2.00 -7.67 -22.78
C TYR A 140 -1.94 -7.82 -24.29
N GLU A 141 -1.73 -6.72 -24.99
CA GLU A 141 -1.61 -6.70 -26.45
C GLU A 141 -0.34 -7.46 -26.88
N ASN A 142 -0.50 -8.32 -27.90
CA ASN A 142 0.58 -9.12 -28.47
C ASN A 142 1.40 -9.98 -27.48
N ASN A 143 0.78 -10.36 -26.34
CA ASN A 143 1.46 -11.18 -25.32
C ASN A 143 0.57 -12.36 -24.86
N PRO A 144 0.42 -13.42 -25.71
CA PRO A 144 -0.46 -14.55 -25.41
C PRO A 144 0.00 -15.35 -24.18
N ASP A 145 1.30 -15.45 -23.93
CA ASP A 145 1.84 -16.19 -22.79
C ASP A 145 1.51 -15.49 -21.47
N ALA A 146 1.66 -14.17 -21.41
CA ALA A 146 1.25 -13.39 -20.24
C ALA A 146 -0.28 -13.52 -20.04
N ASN A 147 -1.06 -13.44 -21.10
CA ASN A 147 -2.52 -13.59 -21.00
C ASN A 147 -2.94 -14.95 -20.46
N LYS A 148 -2.32 -16.02 -20.95
CA LYS A 148 -2.59 -17.38 -20.45
C LYS A 148 -2.32 -17.53 -18.95
N ASN A 149 -1.28 -16.87 -18.45
CA ASN A 149 -0.86 -16.95 -17.06
C ASN A 149 -1.62 -15.99 -16.12
N SER A 150 -2.13 -14.88 -16.69
CA SER A 150 -2.80 -13.83 -15.92
C SER A 150 -4.29 -14.03 -15.74
N PHE A 151 -4.91 -14.96 -16.47
CA PHE A 151 -6.36 -15.19 -16.36
C PHE A 151 -6.67 -16.64 -15.98
N SER A 152 -7.59 -16.80 -15.05
CA SER A 152 -8.11 -18.11 -14.66
C SER A 152 -9.60 -18.02 -14.34
N ASN A 153 -10.41 -18.88 -14.98
CA ASN A 153 -11.86 -18.93 -14.78
C ASN A 153 -12.57 -17.56 -14.89
N GLY A 154 -12.08 -16.68 -15.77
CA GLY A 154 -12.62 -15.33 -15.97
C GLY A 154 -12.18 -14.30 -14.92
N TRP A 155 -11.24 -14.66 -14.03
CA TRP A 155 -10.61 -13.77 -13.08
C TRP A 155 -9.21 -13.38 -13.54
N PHE A 156 -8.84 -12.13 -13.37
CA PHE A 156 -7.47 -11.65 -13.56
C PHE A 156 -6.68 -11.87 -12.26
N ARG A 157 -5.52 -12.49 -12.36
CA ARG A 157 -4.59 -12.78 -11.27
C ARG A 157 -3.61 -11.63 -11.12
N THR A 158 -3.63 -10.96 -9.97
CA THR A 158 -2.85 -9.73 -9.78
C THR A 158 -1.37 -9.98 -9.48
N GLY A 159 -1.02 -11.17 -9.02
CA GLY A 159 0.30 -11.50 -8.49
C GLY A 159 0.56 -10.95 -7.08
N ASP A 160 -0.42 -10.30 -6.49
CA ASP A 160 -0.36 -9.83 -5.10
C ASP A 160 -1.02 -10.84 -4.17
N GLN A 161 -0.44 -11.06 -2.99
CA GLN A 161 -0.95 -11.94 -1.94
C GLN A 161 -1.71 -11.13 -0.91
N GLY A 162 -2.79 -11.70 -0.36
CA GLY A 162 -3.57 -11.02 0.66
C GLY A 162 -4.72 -11.87 1.18
N TYR A 163 -5.52 -11.26 2.04
CA TYR A 163 -6.73 -11.88 2.61
C TYR A 163 -7.78 -10.82 2.98
N PHE A 164 -9.04 -11.24 3.06
CA PHE A 164 -10.10 -10.42 3.63
C PHE A 164 -10.23 -10.70 5.13
N ASP A 165 -10.30 -9.64 5.94
CA ASP A 165 -10.64 -9.77 7.35
C ASP A 165 -12.15 -10.05 7.56
N LYS A 166 -12.55 -10.27 8.81
CA LYS A 166 -13.94 -10.57 9.19
C LYS A 166 -14.95 -9.48 8.80
N ASP A 167 -14.51 -8.27 8.57
CA ASP A 167 -15.36 -7.13 8.18
C ASP A 167 -15.32 -6.87 6.66
N GLY A 168 -14.64 -7.73 5.89
CA GLY A 168 -14.54 -7.65 4.44
C GLY A 168 -13.52 -6.63 3.93
N TYR A 169 -12.54 -6.21 4.75
CA TYR A 169 -11.45 -5.36 4.34
C TYR A 169 -10.29 -6.21 3.82
N LEU A 170 -9.77 -5.85 2.66
CA LEU A 170 -8.62 -6.49 2.06
C LEU A 170 -7.32 -6.00 2.71
N LYS A 171 -6.47 -6.92 3.13
CA LYS A 171 -5.06 -6.67 3.47
C LYS A 171 -4.18 -7.28 2.39
N ILE A 172 -3.24 -6.51 1.87
CA ILE A 172 -2.17 -7.02 1.01
C ILE A 172 -1.02 -7.43 1.91
N SER A 173 -0.60 -8.69 1.81
CA SER A 173 0.52 -9.24 2.60
C SER A 173 1.84 -9.24 1.82
N GLY A 174 1.81 -9.15 0.50
CA GLY A 174 3.03 -9.07 -0.31
C GLY A 174 2.80 -9.30 -1.79
N ARG A 175 3.88 -9.40 -2.54
CA ARG A 175 3.89 -9.84 -3.94
C ARG A 175 4.38 -11.26 -4.04
N LEU A 176 3.66 -12.12 -4.73
CA LEU A 176 4.01 -13.54 -4.88
C LEU A 176 5.43 -13.76 -5.44
N LYS A 177 5.89 -12.86 -6.32
CA LYS A 177 7.25 -12.91 -6.90
C LYS A 177 8.35 -12.42 -5.95
N GLU A 178 7.98 -11.72 -4.88
CA GLU A 178 8.90 -11.13 -3.92
C GLU A 178 8.95 -11.91 -2.61
N ILE A 179 8.05 -12.90 -2.43
CA ILE A 179 8.05 -13.77 -1.26
C ILE A 179 9.36 -14.54 -1.19
N ILE A 180 10.10 -14.36 -0.12
CA ILE A 180 11.39 -14.98 0.14
C ILE A 180 11.15 -16.40 0.68
N ASN A 181 11.84 -17.39 0.14
CA ASN A 181 11.73 -18.77 0.57
C ASN A 181 12.97 -19.20 1.36
N LYS A 182 12.99 -18.86 2.63
CA LYS A 182 14.11 -19.15 3.54
C LYS A 182 13.93 -20.55 4.15
N GLY A 183 14.64 -21.54 3.60
CA GLY A 183 14.61 -22.92 4.14
C GLY A 183 13.22 -23.55 4.13
N GLY A 184 12.31 -23.13 3.25
CA GLY A 184 10.93 -23.59 3.17
C GLY A 184 9.92 -22.66 3.83
N GLU A 185 10.36 -21.70 4.63
CA GLU A 185 9.49 -20.65 5.19
C GLU A 185 9.25 -19.55 4.17
N LYS A 186 7.99 -19.13 4.05
CA LYS A 186 7.56 -18.05 3.16
C LYS A 186 7.52 -16.75 3.94
N ILE A 187 8.44 -15.83 3.62
CA ILE A 187 8.57 -14.54 4.31
C ILE A 187 8.19 -13.43 3.35
N SER A 188 7.27 -12.59 3.77
CA SER A 188 6.92 -11.37 3.04
C SER A 188 7.89 -10.24 3.39
N PRO A 189 8.64 -9.68 2.42
CA PRO A 189 9.44 -8.48 2.65
C PRO A 189 8.62 -7.32 3.24
N LEU A 190 7.39 -7.14 2.76
CA LEU A 190 6.49 -6.10 3.22
C LEU A 190 6.16 -6.21 4.72
N GLU A 191 6.00 -7.43 5.23
CA GLU A 191 5.75 -7.65 6.66
C GLU A 191 6.97 -7.26 7.50
N VAL A 192 8.16 -7.64 7.05
CA VAL A 192 9.43 -7.27 7.70
C VAL A 192 9.62 -5.75 7.68
N ASP A 193 9.37 -5.10 6.54
CA ASP A 193 9.45 -3.65 6.40
C ASP A 193 8.53 -2.94 7.41
N ASN A 194 7.27 -3.38 7.52
CA ASN A 194 6.30 -2.79 8.44
C ASN A 194 6.75 -2.93 9.90
N ILE A 195 7.24 -4.10 10.30
CA ILE A 195 7.76 -4.34 11.67
C ILE A 195 8.94 -3.43 11.97
N LEU A 196 9.89 -3.29 11.04
CA LEU A 196 11.05 -2.43 11.21
C LEU A 196 10.67 -0.95 11.24
N MET A 197 9.69 -0.54 10.44
CA MET A 197 9.19 0.84 10.43
C MET A 197 8.46 1.25 11.71
N ASP A 198 7.99 0.30 12.53
CA ASP A 198 7.45 0.56 13.86
C ASP A 198 8.53 0.92 14.89
N HIS A 199 9.81 0.64 14.58
CA HIS A 199 10.91 0.99 15.49
C HIS A 199 11.12 2.52 15.53
N PRO A 200 11.20 3.13 16.75
CA PRO A 200 11.20 4.59 16.92
C PRO A 200 12.36 5.30 16.22
N ASN A 201 13.50 4.64 16.03
CA ASN A 201 14.71 5.23 15.44
C ASN A 201 14.85 4.98 13.94
N ILE A 202 14.02 4.14 13.33
CA ILE A 202 14.08 3.83 11.90
C ILE A 202 13.18 4.81 11.14
N GLU A 203 13.74 5.40 10.10
CA GLU A 203 13.02 6.28 9.17
C GLU A 203 12.48 5.51 7.97
N GLN A 204 13.29 4.59 7.42
CA GLN A 204 12.90 3.72 6.32
C GLN A 204 13.56 2.34 6.46
N ALA A 205 12.87 1.32 6.01
CA ALA A 205 13.38 -0.05 5.91
C ALA A 205 12.94 -0.65 4.58
N VAL A 206 13.81 -1.47 4.00
CA VAL A 206 13.52 -2.28 2.79
C VAL A 206 14.15 -3.65 2.97
N CYS A 207 13.32 -4.67 3.09
CA CYS A 207 13.71 -6.06 3.15
C CYS A 207 13.78 -6.66 1.74
N PHE A 208 14.73 -7.55 1.51
CA PHE A 208 14.88 -8.27 0.25
C PHE A 208 15.54 -9.63 0.48
N GLY A 209 15.23 -10.58 -0.42
CA GLY A 209 15.89 -11.88 -0.45
C GLY A 209 17.23 -11.83 -1.18
N TYR A 210 18.16 -12.67 -0.75
CA TYR A 210 19.38 -12.96 -1.48
C TYR A 210 19.64 -14.48 -1.49
N GLU A 211 20.38 -14.96 -2.48
CA GLU A 211 20.70 -16.37 -2.61
C GLU A 211 21.58 -16.87 -1.45
N ASP A 212 21.13 -17.92 -0.77
CA ASP A 212 21.88 -18.65 0.25
C ASP A 212 22.05 -20.13 -0.13
N LYS A 213 23.27 -20.64 0.03
CA LYS A 213 23.62 -22.02 -0.39
C LYS A 213 22.94 -23.11 0.43
N MET A 214 22.56 -22.84 1.67
CA MET A 214 21.96 -23.82 2.58
C MET A 214 20.44 -23.70 2.64
N LEU A 215 19.94 -22.46 2.61
CA LEU A 215 18.52 -22.16 2.81
C LEU A 215 17.78 -21.89 1.50
N GLY A 216 18.50 -21.80 0.36
CA GLY A 216 17.98 -21.35 -0.93
C GLY A 216 17.97 -19.83 -1.02
N GLU A 217 17.23 -19.20 -0.13
CA GLU A 217 17.23 -17.74 0.07
C GLU A 217 17.40 -17.40 1.54
N ASP A 218 17.98 -16.23 1.81
CA ASP A 218 17.97 -15.60 3.13
C ASP A 218 17.55 -14.14 3.01
N ILE A 219 17.27 -13.49 4.14
CA ILE A 219 16.79 -12.11 4.19
C ILE A 219 17.91 -11.15 4.55
N ALA A 220 17.88 -9.99 3.90
CA ALA A 220 18.65 -8.82 4.29
C ALA A 220 17.73 -7.60 4.32
N THR A 221 18.11 -6.60 5.11
CA THR A 221 17.35 -5.37 5.23
C THR A 221 18.28 -4.17 5.13
N ALA A 222 17.92 -3.21 4.28
CA ALA A 222 18.53 -1.89 4.26
C ALA A 222 17.67 -0.94 5.10
N ILE A 223 18.28 -0.21 6.04
CA ILE A 223 17.57 0.73 6.92
C ILE A 223 18.17 2.14 6.81
N ILE A 224 17.31 3.15 6.94
CA ILE A 224 17.70 4.54 7.17
C ILE A 224 17.30 4.89 8.59
N ILE A 225 18.28 5.34 9.38
CA ILE A 225 18.09 5.77 10.77
C ILE A 225 17.71 7.25 10.78
N LYS A 226 16.77 7.64 11.63
CA LYS A 226 16.37 9.04 11.83
C LYS A 226 17.57 9.88 12.25
N GLU A 227 17.62 11.14 11.76
CA GLU A 227 18.70 12.07 12.07
C GLU A 227 18.93 12.23 13.59
N GLY A 228 20.16 12.05 14.03
CA GLY A 228 20.57 12.15 15.42
C GLY A 228 20.26 10.90 16.29
N MET A 229 19.64 9.89 15.73
CA MET A 229 19.37 8.62 16.43
C MET A 229 20.47 7.58 16.17
N LYS A 230 20.48 6.51 16.94
CA LYS A 230 21.35 5.34 16.78
C LYS A 230 20.49 4.09 16.78
N CYS A 231 20.88 3.11 16.00
CA CYS A 231 20.33 1.77 15.99
C CYS A 231 21.51 0.78 16.00
N THR A 232 21.38 -0.33 16.70
CA THR A 232 22.31 -1.45 16.66
C THR A 232 21.65 -2.63 15.98
N GLU A 233 22.41 -3.61 15.59
CA GLU A 233 21.90 -4.84 14.93
C GLU A 233 21.25 -5.81 15.94
N ASP A 234 21.32 -5.50 17.26
CA ASP A 234 20.76 -6.32 18.36
C ASP A 234 19.34 -5.87 18.73
#